data_2829ee16dc5934974c486d9dd1aa0749
#
_entry.id   2829ee16dc5934974c486d9dd1aa0749
#
_cell.length_a   1.000
_cell.length_b   1.000
_cell.length_c   1.000
_cell.angle_alpha   90.00
_cell.angle_beta   90.00
_cell.angle_gamma   90.00
#
_symmetry.space_group_name_H-M   'P 1'
#
loop_
_entity.id
_entity.type
_entity.pdbx_description
1 polymer ?
#
loop_
_entity_poly.entity_id
_entity_poly.type
_entity_poly.pdbx_seq_one_letter_code
_entity_poly.pdbx_strand_id
1 'polypeptide(L)'
;AASDVYKRQDLEGSFSGIGVSFNMQTDTILVINVIPGGPSEKAGLKPFDRIITINDSLYAGNKSDQEVIMKTLRGAKNSTVKLGIKRKNEPELLYFDVTRGDVPISSVDVSYEVSKGIGYIKVSKFGRTTYNEFITAIAKLKQAGCTSFVIDLRGNTGGYMDAAINMVNEFMPEGRLIVYTEGKAFPRNDVYTNGTGTCQDAPIVVLTDEFSASASEIFS
;
A
#
# COMPACT_ATOMS: atom_id res chain seq x y z
N ALA A 1 5.54 -14.41 -15.26
CA ALA A 1 4.95 -13.68 -16.38
C ALA A 1 4.35 -12.35 -15.93
N ALA A 2 3.18 -11.88 -16.48
CA ALA A 2 2.61 -10.57 -16.12
C ALA A 2 2.28 -10.44 -14.62
N SER A 3 1.80 -11.50 -13.97
CA SER A 3 1.50 -11.52 -12.53
C SER A 3 2.72 -11.21 -11.64
N ASP A 4 3.91 -11.62 -12.05
CA ASP A 4 5.13 -11.41 -11.26
C ASP A 4 5.63 -9.98 -11.34
N VAL A 5 5.39 -9.30 -12.47
CA VAL A 5 5.74 -7.89 -12.65
C VAL A 5 4.85 -7.01 -11.76
N TYR A 6 3.55 -7.31 -11.70
CA TYR A 6 2.61 -6.57 -10.83
C TYR A 6 2.91 -6.79 -9.34
N LYS A 7 3.19 -8.04 -8.93
CA LYS A 7 3.60 -8.35 -7.55
C LYS A 7 4.87 -7.61 -7.13
N ARG A 8 5.87 -7.53 -8.04
CA ARG A 8 7.10 -6.75 -7.78
C ARG A 8 6.81 -5.27 -7.60
N GLN A 9 5.98 -4.66 -8.47
CA GLN A 9 5.62 -3.25 -8.35
C GLN A 9 4.90 -2.93 -7.04
N ASP A 10 4.01 -3.83 -6.58
CA ASP A 10 3.31 -3.66 -5.32
C ASP A 10 4.26 -3.68 -4.10
N LEU A 11 5.34 -4.46 -4.15
CA LEU A 11 6.36 -4.51 -3.10
C LEU A 11 7.36 -3.33 -3.15
N GLU A 12 7.57 -2.73 -4.32
CA GLU A 12 8.43 -1.53 -4.46
C GLU A 12 7.84 -0.27 -3.79
N GLY A 13 6.58 -0.30 -3.33
CA GLY A 13 5.91 0.80 -2.63
C GLY A 13 5.41 1.91 -3.55
N SER A 14 5.52 1.75 -4.87
CA SER A 14 4.96 2.66 -5.87
C SER A 14 4.78 1.98 -7.23
N PHE A 15 3.85 2.45 -8.01
CA PHE A 15 3.70 2.09 -9.43
C PHE A 15 3.54 3.34 -10.29
N SER A 16 3.81 3.23 -11.58
CA SER A 16 3.56 4.33 -12.50
C SER A 16 2.12 4.30 -13.02
N GLY A 17 1.39 5.38 -12.76
CA GLY A 17 -0.02 5.49 -13.11
C GLY A 17 -0.56 6.89 -12.88
N ILE A 18 -1.89 7.01 -12.83
CA ILE A 18 -2.58 8.29 -12.65
C ILE A 18 -2.90 8.64 -11.18
N GLY A 19 -2.83 7.68 -10.26
CA GLY A 19 -3.06 7.94 -8.83
C GLY A 19 -4.52 8.17 -8.45
N VAL A 20 -5.41 7.25 -8.87
CA VAL A 20 -6.79 7.19 -8.43
C VAL A 20 -7.15 5.79 -7.94
N SER A 21 -8.03 5.69 -6.96
CA SER A 21 -8.82 4.50 -6.72
C SER A 21 -10.19 4.67 -7.37
N PHE A 22 -10.68 3.64 -8.03
CA PHE A 22 -11.95 3.70 -8.74
C PHE A 22 -12.78 2.42 -8.53
N ASN A 23 -14.05 2.55 -8.78
CA ASN A 23 -14.99 1.43 -8.81
C ASN A 23 -15.80 1.48 -10.11
N MET A 24 -16.23 0.31 -10.59
CA MET A 24 -17.17 0.20 -11.71
C MET A 24 -18.58 0.29 -11.15
N GLN A 25 -19.24 1.41 -11.35
CA GLN A 25 -20.60 1.62 -10.92
C GLN A 25 -21.49 1.99 -12.10
N THR A 26 -22.53 1.20 -12.33
CA THR A 26 -23.48 1.43 -13.43
C THR A 26 -22.75 1.54 -14.79
N ASP A 27 -21.82 0.60 -15.03
CA ASP A 27 -21.00 0.53 -16.24
C ASP A 27 -20.18 1.81 -16.55
N THR A 28 -19.74 2.49 -15.49
CA THR A 28 -18.97 3.72 -15.55
C THR A 28 -17.82 3.68 -14.53
N ILE A 29 -16.66 4.20 -14.88
CA ILE A 29 -15.50 4.27 -13.99
C ILE A 29 -15.71 5.45 -13.02
N LEU A 30 -16.14 5.16 -11.79
CA LEU A 30 -16.30 6.17 -10.74
C LEU A 30 -15.01 6.32 -9.95
N VAL A 31 -14.43 7.51 -9.92
CA VAL A 31 -13.30 7.85 -9.05
C VAL A 31 -13.79 7.92 -7.60
N ILE A 32 -13.30 7.01 -6.76
CA ILE A 32 -13.62 6.98 -5.33
C ILE A 32 -12.69 7.92 -4.56
N ASN A 33 -11.40 7.86 -4.89
CA ASN A 33 -10.41 8.70 -4.24
C ASN A 33 -9.30 9.10 -5.22
N VAL A 34 -8.73 10.27 -5.00
CA VAL A 34 -7.55 10.79 -5.70
C VAL A 34 -6.40 10.81 -4.71
N ILE A 35 -5.29 10.17 -5.06
CA ILE A 35 -4.14 10.04 -4.16
C ILE A 35 -3.46 11.40 -3.99
N PRO A 36 -3.33 11.90 -2.75
CA PRO A 36 -2.70 13.19 -2.47
C PRO A 36 -1.27 13.27 -3.01
N GLY A 37 -0.93 14.39 -3.64
CA GLY A 37 0.35 14.60 -4.30
C GLY A 37 0.54 13.83 -5.62
N GLY A 38 -0.43 12.99 -5.99
CA GLY A 38 -0.40 12.15 -7.19
C GLY A 38 -0.68 12.90 -8.49
N PRO A 39 -0.49 12.22 -9.64
CA PRO A 39 -0.69 12.80 -10.96
C PRO A 39 -2.10 13.34 -11.22
N SER A 40 -3.13 12.60 -10.81
CA SER A 40 -4.54 13.00 -11.01
C SER A 40 -4.93 14.22 -10.18
N GLU A 41 -4.43 14.34 -8.94
CA GLU A 41 -4.67 15.53 -8.13
C GLU A 41 -4.05 16.77 -8.79
N LYS A 42 -2.81 16.65 -9.25
CA LYS A 42 -2.11 17.74 -9.96
C LYS A 42 -2.82 18.15 -11.25
N ALA A 43 -3.44 17.20 -11.94
CA ALA A 43 -4.25 17.47 -13.12
C ALA A 43 -5.63 18.08 -12.81
N GLY A 44 -6.10 18.01 -11.54
CA GLY A 44 -7.37 18.60 -11.11
C GLY A 44 -8.56 17.62 -11.09
N LEU A 45 -8.31 16.31 -11.13
CA LEU A 45 -9.35 15.31 -10.88
C LEU A 45 -9.81 15.38 -9.42
N LYS A 46 -11.07 14.99 -9.20
CA LYS A 46 -11.71 15.01 -7.87
C LYS A 46 -12.40 13.68 -7.58
N PRO A 47 -12.57 13.33 -6.31
CA PRO A 47 -13.48 12.25 -5.92
C PRO A 47 -14.87 12.49 -6.52
N PHE A 48 -15.53 11.39 -6.90
CA PHE A 48 -16.83 11.31 -7.59
C PHE A 48 -16.83 11.78 -9.05
N ASP A 49 -15.70 12.11 -9.65
CA ASP A 49 -15.57 12.21 -11.10
C ASP A 49 -15.88 10.87 -11.77
N ARG A 50 -16.52 10.90 -12.92
CA ARG A 50 -16.76 9.70 -13.74
C ARG A 50 -15.91 9.77 -15.00
N ILE A 51 -15.01 8.80 -15.17
CA ILE A 51 -14.20 8.70 -16.39
C ILE A 51 -15.08 8.08 -17.47
N ILE A 52 -15.33 8.83 -18.51
CA ILE A 52 -16.16 8.45 -19.67
C ILE A 52 -15.29 7.98 -20.81
N THR A 53 -14.23 8.71 -21.12
CA THR A 53 -13.28 8.37 -22.20
C THR A 53 -11.85 8.31 -21.67
N ILE A 54 -11.05 7.43 -22.26
CA ILE A 54 -9.60 7.32 -22.04
C ILE A 54 -8.94 7.34 -23.42
N ASN A 55 -8.07 8.32 -23.70
CA ASN A 55 -7.44 8.55 -25.00
C ASN A 55 -8.48 8.57 -26.15
N ASP A 56 -9.52 9.33 -25.95
CA ASP A 56 -10.67 9.51 -26.86
C ASP A 56 -11.52 8.23 -27.13
N SER A 57 -11.15 7.10 -26.54
CA SER A 57 -11.96 5.86 -26.59
C SER A 57 -13.01 5.85 -25.49
N LEU A 58 -14.26 5.49 -25.84
CA LEU A 58 -15.37 5.40 -24.90
C LEU A 58 -15.24 4.15 -24.03
N TYR A 59 -15.27 4.33 -22.71
CA TYR A 59 -15.25 3.25 -21.71
C TYR A 59 -16.57 3.13 -20.95
N ALA A 60 -17.36 4.20 -20.86
CA ALA A 60 -18.68 4.15 -20.24
C ALA A 60 -19.67 3.40 -21.14
N GLY A 61 -20.49 2.52 -20.56
CA GLY A 61 -21.48 1.75 -21.29
C GLY A 61 -20.96 0.51 -22.03
N ASN A 62 -19.66 0.24 -22.00
CA ASN A 62 -19.03 -0.83 -22.80
C ASN A 62 -18.74 -2.11 -22.02
N LYS A 63 -19.21 -2.25 -20.76
CA LYS A 63 -18.90 -3.39 -19.87
C LYS A 63 -17.40 -3.75 -19.85
N SER A 64 -16.55 -2.74 -19.90
CA SER A 64 -15.10 -2.91 -19.93
C SER A 64 -14.62 -3.61 -18.67
N ASP A 65 -13.72 -4.59 -18.82
CA ASP A 65 -13.12 -5.29 -17.71
C ASP A 65 -12.25 -4.31 -16.88
N GLN A 66 -12.37 -4.40 -15.56
CA GLN A 66 -11.61 -3.58 -14.62
C GLN A 66 -10.09 -3.74 -14.81
N GLU A 67 -9.64 -4.93 -15.18
CA GLU A 67 -8.22 -5.18 -15.46
C GLU A 67 -7.74 -4.42 -16.71
N VAL A 68 -8.54 -4.39 -17.76
CA VAL A 68 -8.26 -3.61 -18.99
C VAL A 68 -8.18 -2.13 -18.67
N ILE A 69 -9.12 -1.61 -17.89
CA ILE A 69 -9.13 -0.21 -17.44
C ILE A 69 -7.86 0.11 -16.65
N MET A 70 -7.51 -0.74 -15.66
CA MET A 70 -6.28 -0.57 -14.89
C MET A 70 -5.03 -0.53 -15.76
N LYS A 71 -4.90 -1.44 -16.73
CA LYS A 71 -3.77 -1.48 -17.68
C LYS A 71 -3.70 -0.22 -18.51
N THR A 72 -4.85 0.33 -18.93
CA THR A 72 -4.90 1.54 -19.75
C THR A 72 -4.56 2.80 -18.94
N LEU A 73 -5.00 2.87 -17.68
CA LEU A 73 -4.69 3.98 -16.78
C LEU A 73 -3.24 3.96 -16.28
N ARG A 74 -2.66 2.78 -16.07
CA ARG A 74 -1.22 2.59 -15.83
C ARG A 74 -0.43 2.80 -17.12
N GLY A 75 0.87 2.95 -17.01
CA GLY A 75 1.77 3.07 -18.17
C GLY A 75 3.14 3.60 -17.78
N ALA A 76 3.97 3.86 -18.78
CA ALA A 76 5.32 4.37 -18.54
C ALA A 76 5.30 5.72 -17.80
N LYS A 77 6.21 5.88 -16.85
CA LYS A 77 6.41 7.16 -16.16
C LYS A 77 6.64 8.29 -17.17
N ASN A 78 6.06 9.44 -16.91
CA ASN A 78 6.07 10.62 -17.77
C ASN A 78 5.27 10.50 -19.10
N SER A 79 4.60 9.36 -19.34
CA SER A 79 3.64 9.29 -20.44
C SER A 79 2.34 9.99 -20.05
N THR A 80 1.61 10.54 -21.03
CA THR A 80 0.35 11.23 -20.79
C THR A 80 -0.83 10.34 -21.16
N VAL A 81 -1.92 10.45 -20.40
CA VAL A 81 -3.23 9.89 -20.74
C VAL A 81 -4.28 10.99 -20.71
N LYS A 82 -5.08 11.09 -21.76
CA LYS A 82 -6.19 12.03 -21.85
C LYS A 82 -7.45 11.39 -21.29
N LEU A 83 -8.09 12.05 -20.34
CA LEU A 83 -9.32 11.58 -19.68
C LEU A 83 -10.47 12.53 -19.98
N GLY A 84 -11.60 11.99 -20.46
CA GLY A 84 -12.86 12.72 -20.56
C GLY A 84 -13.72 12.41 -19.34
N ILE A 85 -14.02 13.42 -18.55
CA ILE A 85 -14.61 13.32 -17.21
C ILE A 85 -16.00 13.95 -17.21
N LYS A 86 -16.99 13.20 -16.73
CA LYS A 86 -18.30 13.77 -16.32
C LYS A 86 -18.25 14.09 -14.84
N ARG A 87 -18.36 15.36 -14.54
CA ARG A 87 -18.41 15.89 -13.17
C ARG A 87 -19.82 16.38 -12.85
N LYS A 88 -20.27 16.17 -11.61
CA LYS A 88 -21.56 16.68 -11.15
C LYS A 88 -21.61 18.21 -11.30
N ASN A 89 -22.73 18.73 -11.80
CA ASN A 89 -23.01 20.14 -12.09
C ASN A 89 -22.21 20.75 -13.27
N GLU A 90 -21.46 19.95 -14.01
CA GLU A 90 -20.84 20.39 -15.28
C GLU A 90 -21.67 19.83 -16.45
N PRO A 91 -22.22 20.68 -17.34
CA PRO A 91 -23.05 20.22 -18.45
C PRO A 91 -22.23 19.42 -19.49
N GLU A 92 -21.00 19.84 -19.76
CA GLU A 92 -20.11 19.24 -20.74
C GLU A 92 -19.08 18.28 -20.08
N LEU A 93 -18.42 17.47 -20.92
CA LEU A 93 -17.26 16.68 -20.49
C LEU A 93 -16.05 17.60 -20.27
N LEU A 94 -15.41 17.41 -19.14
CA LEU A 94 -14.12 18.05 -18.85
C LEU A 94 -13.01 17.13 -19.35
N TYR A 95 -11.98 17.70 -19.98
CA TYR A 95 -10.83 16.94 -20.45
C TYR A 95 -9.58 17.27 -19.63
N PHE A 96 -8.88 16.22 -19.19
CA PHE A 96 -7.66 16.33 -18.42
C PHE A 96 -6.55 15.50 -19.05
N ASP A 97 -5.42 16.12 -19.29
CA ASP A 97 -4.18 15.43 -19.65
C ASP A 97 -3.42 15.10 -18.38
N VAL A 98 -3.40 13.82 -18.01
CA VAL A 98 -2.75 13.34 -16.80
C VAL A 98 -1.40 12.73 -17.16
N THR A 99 -0.31 13.37 -16.76
CA THR A 99 1.03 12.80 -16.88
C THR A 99 1.24 11.74 -15.83
N ARG A 100 1.41 10.47 -16.24
CA ARG A 100 1.65 9.35 -15.33
C ARG A 100 2.92 9.56 -14.53
N GLY A 101 2.86 9.22 -13.25
CA GLY A 101 3.98 9.35 -12.32
C GLY A 101 3.95 8.28 -11.26
N ASP A 102 4.88 8.36 -10.32
CA ASP A 102 4.92 7.44 -9.19
C ASP A 102 3.70 7.67 -8.30
N VAL A 103 2.94 6.62 -8.12
CA VAL A 103 1.78 6.57 -7.23
C VAL A 103 2.20 5.77 -6.00
N PRO A 104 2.32 6.38 -4.82
CA PRO A 104 2.70 5.66 -3.61
C PRO A 104 1.63 4.64 -3.25
N ILE A 105 2.07 3.46 -2.86
CA ILE A 105 1.21 2.40 -2.33
C ILE A 105 1.58 2.25 -0.87
N SER A 106 0.71 2.69 0.04
CA SER A 106 0.93 2.47 1.46
C SER A 106 0.85 0.99 1.81
N SER A 107 1.72 0.56 2.70
CA SER A 107 1.71 -0.76 3.33
C SER A 107 1.02 -0.74 4.68
N VAL A 108 0.94 0.44 5.30
CA VAL A 108 0.16 0.69 6.51
C VAL A 108 -1.18 1.28 6.08
N ASP A 109 -2.23 0.46 6.08
CA ASP A 109 -3.55 0.85 5.59
C ASP A 109 -4.22 1.84 6.53
N VAL A 110 -4.12 1.59 7.84
CA VAL A 110 -4.66 2.45 8.90
C VAL A 110 -3.80 2.39 10.16
N SER A 111 -3.80 3.48 10.92
CA SER A 111 -3.26 3.53 12.30
C SER A 111 -4.07 4.50 13.13
N TYR A 112 -4.54 4.06 14.30
CA TYR A 112 -5.36 4.87 15.21
C TYR A 112 -5.33 4.29 16.63
N GLU A 113 -5.72 5.11 17.62
CA GLU A 113 -5.93 4.64 18.99
C GLU A 113 -7.26 3.88 19.06
N VAL A 114 -7.20 2.55 19.25
CA VAL A 114 -8.38 1.68 19.31
C VAL A 114 -9.05 1.70 20.69
N SER A 115 -8.26 1.94 21.72
CA SER A 115 -8.69 2.14 23.10
C SER A 115 -7.64 2.99 23.80
N LYS A 116 -8.00 3.59 24.94
CA LYS A 116 -7.08 4.47 25.68
C LYS A 116 -5.73 3.82 25.92
N GLY A 117 -4.68 4.41 25.34
CA GLY A 117 -3.30 3.93 25.46
C GLY A 117 -2.95 2.75 24.55
N ILE A 118 -3.87 2.26 23.69
CA ILE A 118 -3.65 1.11 22.80
C ILE A 118 -3.75 1.58 21.34
N GLY A 119 -2.63 1.54 20.63
CA GLY A 119 -2.55 1.84 19.20
C GLY A 119 -2.85 0.60 18.34
N TYR A 120 -3.63 0.77 17.29
CA TYR A 120 -3.87 -0.25 16.27
C TYR A 120 -3.19 0.15 14.97
N ILE A 121 -2.49 -0.81 14.34
CA ILE A 121 -1.80 -0.62 13.05
C ILE A 121 -2.11 -1.81 12.14
N LYS A 122 -2.75 -1.55 10.99
CA LYS A 122 -2.97 -2.55 9.94
C LYS A 122 -1.84 -2.48 8.92
N VAL A 123 -1.12 -3.60 8.76
CA VAL A 123 -0.05 -3.74 7.75
C VAL A 123 -0.49 -4.78 6.72
N SER A 124 -0.73 -4.36 5.48
CA SER A 124 -1.27 -5.22 4.42
C SER A 124 -0.20 -5.96 3.60
N LYS A 125 1.06 -5.53 3.68
CA LYS A 125 2.20 -6.16 3.00
C LYS A 125 3.52 -5.69 3.60
N PHE A 126 4.60 -6.40 3.26
CA PHE A 126 5.97 -6.00 3.60
C PHE A 126 6.70 -5.49 2.34
N GLY A 127 6.45 -4.22 1.98
CA GLY A 127 7.10 -3.52 0.88
C GLY A 127 8.35 -2.75 1.31
N ARG A 128 9.02 -2.08 0.37
CA ARG A 128 10.24 -1.28 0.65
C ARG A 128 9.99 -0.12 1.61
N THR A 129 8.80 0.45 1.59
CA THR A 129 8.42 1.61 2.42
C THR A 129 7.78 1.21 3.75
N THR A 130 7.44 -0.06 3.93
CA THR A 130 6.65 -0.55 5.07
C THR A 130 7.26 -0.18 6.41
N TYR A 131 8.55 -0.41 6.60
CA TYR A 131 9.20 -0.08 7.86
C TYR A 131 9.12 1.42 8.19
N ASN A 132 9.37 2.30 7.22
CA ASN A 132 9.28 3.75 7.42
C ASN A 132 7.86 4.22 7.72
N GLU A 133 6.86 3.63 7.05
CA GLU A 133 5.44 3.91 7.30
C GLU A 133 5.04 3.43 8.69
N PHE A 134 5.50 2.24 9.08
CA PHE A 134 5.24 1.61 10.37
C PHE A 134 5.81 2.43 11.53
N ILE A 135 7.09 2.81 11.49
CA ILE A 135 7.68 3.64 12.56
C ILE A 135 7.06 5.03 12.63
N THR A 136 6.60 5.58 11.49
CA THR A 136 5.85 6.84 11.46
C THR A 136 4.50 6.69 12.15
N ALA A 137 3.80 5.58 11.93
CA ALA A 137 2.54 5.26 12.61
C ALA A 137 2.76 5.08 14.13
N ILE A 138 3.78 4.30 14.53
CA ILE A 138 4.18 4.12 15.94
C ILE A 138 4.45 5.49 16.59
N ALA A 139 5.24 6.34 15.95
CA ALA A 139 5.59 7.66 16.52
C ALA A 139 4.34 8.52 16.74
N LYS A 140 3.40 8.57 15.79
CA LYS A 140 2.13 9.28 15.93
C LYS A 140 1.28 8.74 17.08
N LEU A 141 1.18 7.41 17.21
CA LEU A 141 0.42 6.78 18.28
C LEU A 141 1.07 7.03 19.65
N LYS A 142 2.39 7.00 19.76
CA LYS A 142 3.11 7.36 21.00
C LYS A 142 2.87 8.82 21.37
N GLN A 143 2.85 9.74 20.39
CA GLN A 143 2.49 11.16 20.64
C GLN A 143 1.05 11.33 21.14
N ALA A 144 0.14 10.44 20.70
CA ALA A 144 -1.24 10.39 21.18
C ALA A 144 -1.38 9.72 22.57
N GLY A 145 -0.28 9.20 23.15
CA GLY A 145 -0.26 8.57 24.47
C GLY A 145 -0.39 7.05 24.46
N CYS A 146 -0.31 6.39 23.30
CA CYS A 146 -0.32 4.94 23.23
C CYS A 146 1.01 4.35 23.73
N THR A 147 0.90 3.34 24.59
CA THR A 147 2.03 2.58 25.16
C THR A 147 2.03 1.11 24.81
N SER A 148 0.95 0.61 24.20
CA SER A 148 0.76 -0.77 23.78
C SER A 148 0.21 -0.79 22.35
N PHE A 149 0.47 -1.87 21.59
CA PHE A 149 0.10 -1.89 20.18
C PHE A 149 -0.57 -3.21 19.77
N VAL A 150 -1.54 -3.11 18.89
CA VAL A 150 -2.13 -4.22 18.12
C VAL A 150 -1.65 -4.09 16.69
N ILE A 151 -0.89 -5.08 16.22
CA ILE A 151 -0.38 -5.14 14.85
C ILE A 151 -1.20 -6.17 14.09
N ASP A 152 -1.96 -5.72 13.11
CA ASP A 152 -2.84 -6.59 12.32
C ASP A 152 -2.20 -6.96 10.99
N LEU A 153 -1.86 -8.24 10.85
CA LEU A 153 -1.29 -8.87 9.67
C LEU A 153 -2.28 -9.80 8.96
N ARG A 154 -3.56 -9.80 9.34
CA ARG A 154 -4.57 -10.63 8.66
C ARG A 154 -4.69 -10.23 7.19
N GLY A 155 -4.69 -11.23 6.30
CA GLY A 155 -4.67 -11.05 4.85
C GLY A 155 -3.31 -10.61 4.28
N ASN A 156 -2.26 -10.49 5.10
CA ASN A 156 -0.93 -10.10 4.65
C ASN A 156 -0.12 -11.32 4.20
N THR A 157 0.05 -11.50 2.92
CA THR A 157 0.77 -12.64 2.32
C THR A 157 2.30 -12.51 2.38
N GLY A 158 2.83 -11.50 3.10
CA GLY A 158 4.25 -11.29 3.30
C GLY A 158 4.86 -10.21 2.40
N GLY A 159 6.08 -10.43 1.97
CA GLY A 159 6.86 -9.51 1.15
C GLY A 159 8.35 -9.56 1.46
N TYR A 160 9.01 -8.41 1.56
CA TYR A 160 10.44 -8.35 1.86
C TYR A 160 10.76 -8.75 3.30
N MET A 161 11.67 -9.71 3.42
CA MET A 161 12.16 -10.22 4.72
C MET A 161 12.79 -9.08 5.55
N ASP A 162 13.56 -8.21 4.93
CA ASP A 162 14.23 -7.09 5.61
C ASP A 162 13.23 -6.13 6.28
N ALA A 163 12.06 -5.92 5.67
CA ALA A 163 11.01 -5.09 6.26
C ALA A 163 10.47 -5.72 7.54
N ALA A 164 10.24 -7.04 7.55
CA ALA A 164 9.80 -7.76 8.75
C ALA A 164 10.88 -7.74 9.84
N ILE A 165 12.14 -8.03 9.49
CA ILE A 165 13.27 -8.00 10.42
C ILE A 165 13.38 -6.61 11.10
N ASN A 166 13.28 -5.53 10.33
CA ASN A 166 13.34 -4.18 10.86
C ASN A 166 12.17 -3.87 11.80
N MET A 167 10.96 -4.35 11.48
CA MET A 167 9.80 -4.19 12.36
C MET A 167 9.94 -5.01 13.64
N VAL A 168 10.49 -6.24 13.61
CA VAL A 168 10.78 -7.05 14.81
C VAL A 168 11.77 -6.33 15.71
N ASN A 169 12.81 -5.71 15.14
CA ASN A 169 13.82 -4.97 15.89
C ASN A 169 13.23 -3.81 16.71
N GLU A 170 12.07 -3.26 16.36
CA GLU A 170 11.42 -2.20 17.13
C GLU A 170 10.96 -2.66 18.52
N PHE A 171 10.65 -3.97 18.68
CA PHE A 171 10.02 -4.52 19.88
C PHE A 171 10.93 -5.46 20.69
N MET A 172 12.00 -5.95 20.08
CA MET A 172 12.79 -7.02 20.71
C MET A 172 14.16 -6.50 21.20
N PRO A 173 14.60 -6.94 22.41
CA PRO A 173 15.94 -6.62 22.88
C PRO A 173 17.01 -7.31 22.02
N GLU A 174 18.25 -6.84 22.10
CA GLU A 174 19.39 -7.39 21.35
C GLU A 174 19.59 -8.89 21.58
N GLY A 175 20.08 -9.58 20.53
CA GLY A 175 20.57 -10.95 20.61
C GLY A 175 19.48 -12.03 20.57
N ARG A 176 18.24 -11.70 20.17
CA ARG A 176 17.18 -12.69 19.93
C ARG A 176 17.21 -13.17 18.48
N LEU A 177 17.16 -14.48 18.27
CA LEU A 177 17.08 -15.04 16.92
C LEU A 177 15.70 -14.68 16.31
N ILE A 178 15.72 -13.99 15.16
CA ILE A 178 14.52 -13.63 14.40
C ILE A 178 14.20 -14.75 13.40
N VAL A 179 15.17 -15.08 12.55
CA VAL A 179 15.00 -16.04 11.46
C VAL A 179 16.36 -16.59 11.08
N TYR A 180 16.38 -17.81 10.55
CA TYR A 180 17.57 -18.35 9.88
C TYR A 180 17.23 -18.83 8.47
N THR A 181 18.21 -18.80 7.61
CA THR A 181 18.14 -19.41 6.26
C THR A 181 19.16 -20.51 6.17
N GLU A 182 18.78 -21.66 5.63
CA GLU A 182 19.65 -22.80 5.40
C GLU A 182 19.19 -23.54 4.15
N GLY A 183 20.13 -24.03 3.36
CA GLY A 183 19.84 -24.77 2.16
C GLY A 183 20.94 -25.72 1.78
N LYS A 184 20.65 -26.69 0.89
CA LYS A 184 21.60 -27.73 0.47
C LYS A 184 22.94 -27.19 -0.04
N ALA A 185 22.93 -26.01 -0.69
CA ALA A 185 24.11 -25.35 -1.25
C ALA A 185 24.53 -24.09 -0.48
N PHE A 186 23.79 -23.73 0.58
CA PHE A 186 24.05 -22.52 1.35
C PHE A 186 24.14 -22.88 2.84
N PRO A 187 25.22 -22.46 3.52
CA PRO A 187 25.35 -22.69 4.95
C PRO A 187 24.26 -21.92 5.70
N ARG A 188 23.98 -22.35 6.92
CA ARG A 188 23.06 -21.67 7.81
C ARG A 188 23.53 -20.21 8.06
N ASN A 189 22.60 -19.29 7.93
CA ASN A 189 22.78 -17.88 8.24
C ASN A 189 21.68 -17.43 9.20
N ASP A 190 22.06 -17.07 10.42
CA ASP A 190 21.18 -16.64 11.48
C ASP A 190 21.09 -15.10 11.50
N VAL A 191 19.86 -14.58 11.65
CA VAL A 191 19.61 -13.16 11.82
C VAL A 191 19.08 -12.90 13.22
N TYR A 192 19.77 -12.05 13.95
CA TYR A 192 19.45 -11.69 15.33
C TYR A 192 18.98 -10.24 15.44
N THR A 193 18.23 -9.95 16.50
CA THR A 193 17.83 -8.59 16.85
C THR A 193 19.03 -7.77 17.28
N ASN A 194 19.00 -6.47 16.94
CA ASN A 194 20.08 -5.52 17.18
C ASN A 194 19.85 -4.56 18.36
N GLY A 195 18.70 -4.65 19.04
CA GLY A 195 18.37 -3.85 20.22
C GLY A 195 18.23 -2.34 19.97
N THR A 196 18.08 -1.89 18.74
CA THR A 196 17.98 -0.44 18.42
C THR A 196 16.55 0.09 18.44
N GLY A 197 15.55 -0.78 18.67
CA GLY A 197 14.13 -0.42 18.63
C GLY A 197 13.69 0.52 19.73
N THR A 198 12.65 1.27 19.46
CA THR A 198 12.08 2.31 20.34
C THR A 198 10.90 1.83 21.18
N CYS A 199 10.47 0.59 21.00
CA CYS A 199 9.26 -0.02 21.60
C CYS A 199 9.55 -1.34 22.34
N GLN A 200 10.79 -1.58 22.80
CA GLN A 200 11.22 -2.86 23.39
C GLN A 200 10.43 -3.25 24.65
N ASP A 201 9.93 -2.27 25.40
CA ASP A 201 9.10 -2.49 26.60
C ASP A 201 7.60 -2.41 26.34
N ALA A 202 7.20 -2.15 25.09
CA ALA A 202 5.80 -2.00 24.73
C ALA A 202 5.11 -3.36 24.55
N PRO A 203 4.03 -3.66 25.29
CA PRO A 203 3.22 -4.85 25.02
C PRO A 203 2.62 -4.80 23.61
N ILE A 204 2.74 -5.91 22.88
CA ILE A 204 2.15 -6.05 21.55
C ILE A 204 1.24 -7.27 21.47
N VAL A 205 0.22 -7.17 20.62
CA VAL A 205 -0.60 -8.29 20.16
C VAL A 205 -0.54 -8.30 18.64
N VAL A 206 -0.20 -9.46 18.07
CA VAL A 206 -0.18 -9.64 16.61
C VAL A 206 -1.42 -10.44 16.20
N LEU A 207 -2.19 -9.89 15.25
CA LEU A 207 -3.35 -10.58 14.67
C LEU A 207 -2.95 -11.19 13.34
N THR A 208 -3.16 -12.48 13.19
CA THR A 208 -2.89 -13.25 11.96
C THR A 208 -4.14 -14.03 11.54
N ASP A 209 -4.16 -14.50 10.30
CA ASP A 209 -5.15 -15.44 9.77
C ASP A 209 -4.47 -16.43 8.81
N GLU A 210 -5.27 -17.26 8.13
CA GLU A 210 -4.79 -18.28 7.18
C GLU A 210 -4.08 -17.71 5.95
N PHE A 211 -4.19 -16.40 5.70
CA PHE A 211 -3.50 -15.71 4.60
C PHE A 211 -2.20 -15.03 5.05
N SER A 212 -1.95 -14.96 6.35
CA SER A 212 -0.70 -14.42 6.89
C SER A 212 0.44 -15.39 6.61
N ALA A 213 1.40 -15.00 5.75
CA ALA A 213 2.45 -15.91 5.29
C ALA A 213 3.81 -15.22 5.14
N SER A 214 4.88 -16.01 5.04
CA SER A 214 6.25 -15.55 4.73
C SER A 214 6.74 -14.47 5.73
N ALA A 215 6.96 -13.22 5.29
CA ALA A 215 7.41 -12.14 6.16
C ALA A 215 6.45 -11.87 7.34
N SER A 216 5.15 -12.16 7.19
CA SER A 216 4.17 -12.09 8.29
C SER A 216 4.45 -13.13 9.38
N GLU A 217 4.89 -14.33 9.01
CA GLU A 217 5.27 -15.40 9.95
C GLU A 217 6.57 -15.05 10.69
N ILE A 218 7.49 -14.30 10.05
CA ILE A 218 8.73 -13.83 10.71
C ILE A 218 8.40 -12.81 11.79
N PHE A 219 7.39 -11.95 11.57
CA PHE A 219 7.02 -10.92 12.53
C PHE A 219 6.13 -11.45 13.67
N SER A 220 5.30 -12.49 13.42
CA SER A 220 4.36 -13.04 14.41
C SER A 220 5.02 -13.99 15.40
#